data_9aaacef72fe75bef177b247cec01eca9
#
_entry.id   9aaacef72fe75bef177b247cec01eca9
#
_cell.length_a   1.000
_cell.length_b   1.000
_cell.length_c   1.000
_cell.angle_alpha   90.00
_cell.angle_beta   90.00
_cell.angle_gamma   90.00
#
_symmetry.space_group_name_H-M   'P 1'
#
loop_
_entity.id
_entity.type
_entity.pdbx_description
1 polymer ?
#
loop_
_entity_poly.entity_id
_entity_poly.type
_entity_poly.pdbx_seq_one_letter_code
_entity_poly.pdbx_strand_id
1 'polypeptide(L)'
;MLECNHAGAARRRALTVVLLAVLIMSSLVGASAGAPAGVWADRVDHGRFLIFIGDDQVGVEDFELTATRARSTVEIAAGGATSRAQIDMALAPQTGAQSYRLEAPGVVLTVAFEAGIAKLDVQGTSRQVKVGVPHVVLENNVFSHYQVLLDMYDASRGGVQSFTALVPGVMASVPVTVEVLGPARSTPIPLTEYKAVLAGAIGVSVLVDDAGRVMHVAVPGQNARAVREEYQRTVDDAKSSASVVPVGSAEPAQPATAAAPGCFDQAIVVDSGENVRLAGTLTLPSAGLDQGARYPAVLLISGSGPQDRDGNTPPSYMTNIFRRMAERLAAAGIAVLRYDDRGVGASTGNFESAGLFDLAGDARAMAASLKRHPSIDPSRIAVVGHSEGACIASMLASVDPQIAACVIMAGASTTLDALMIEQIEYQATFDELDEASRSMAADLLPAVKQFVQDARDGKGSSVVPGNLQWLREHMQIDPVGQVRAVRAPILIVQGEKDLKVKPYHAEVLAEAARSAGNRSVAVVRLPNTTHEFLEWPYGNPGFDPMDPMRIVEGLFEAVEGWLVRTFRVK
;
A
#
# COMPACT_ATOMS: atom_id res chain seq x y z
N MET A 1 -40.87 -12.38 20.96
CA MET A 1 -39.63 -11.78 21.53
C MET A 1 -38.42 -12.32 20.76
N LEU A 2 -38.29 -11.96 19.48
CA LEU A 2 -37.19 -12.33 18.58
C LEU A 2 -37.18 -11.34 17.40
N GLU A 3 -36.95 -10.07 17.71
CA GLU A 3 -36.71 -9.01 16.71
C GLU A 3 -35.92 -7.90 17.40
N CYS A 4 -34.62 -8.06 17.59
CA CYS A 4 -33.74 -6.94 17.99
C CYS A 4 -32.26 -7.35 17.96
N ASN A 5 -31.74 -7.91 16.83
CA ASN A 5 -30.29 -8.18 16.74
C ASN A 5 -29.66 -7.96 15.36
N HIS A 6 -30.36 -7.35 14.39
CA HIS A 6 -29.77 -7.11 13.06
C HIS A 6 -29.25 -5.67 12.85
N ALA A 7 -29.57 -4.74 13.75
CA ALA A 7 -29.11 -3.34 13.63
C ALA A 7 -27.67 -3.10 14.17
N GLY A 8 -27.13 -4.02 14.96
CA GLY A 8 -25.79 -3.89 15.55
C GLY A 8 -24.63 -4.24 14.62
N ALA A 9 -24.84 -5.13 13.66
CA ALA A 9 -23.80 -5.60 12.78
C ALA A 9 -23.47 -4.63 11.62
N ALA A 10 -24.47 -3.88 11.15
CA ALA A 10 -24.28 -2.89 10.08
C ALA A 10 -23.54 -1.62 10.54
N ARG A 11 -23.64 -1.28 11.83
CA ARG A 11 -23.00 -0.06 12.39
C ARG A 11 -21.47 -0.21 12.59
N ARG A 12 -20.93 -1.44 12.60
CA ARG A 12 -19.49 -1.70 12.82
C ARG A 12 -18.66 -1.78 11.54
N ARG A 13 -19.28 -1.86 10.36
CA ARG A 13 -18.57 -2.04 9.07
C ARG A 13 -17.98 -0.76 8.47
N ALA A 14 -18.42 0.42 8.89
CA ALA A 14 -17.96 1.69 8.34
C ALA A 14 -16.61 2.18 8.90
N LEU A 15 -16.13 1.62 10.02
CA LEU A 15 -14.87 2.06 10.66
C LEU A 15 -13.61 1.37 10.11
N THR A 16 -13.74 0.28 9.38
CA THR A 16 -12.60 -0.60 9.01
C THR A 16 -11.78 -0.08 7.83
N VAL A 17 -12.32 0.80 7.00
CA VAL A 17 -11.61 1.35 5.83
C VAL A 17 -10.63 2.47 6.21
N VAL A 18 -10.76 3.06 7.39
CA VAL A 18 -9.98 4.23 7.82
C VAL A 18 -8.66 3.87 8.52
N LEU A 19 -8.51 2.66 9.07
CA LEU A 19 -7.39 2.32 9.96
C LEU A 19 -6.21 1.58 9.31
N LEU A 20 -6.28 1.15 8.06
CA LEU A 20 -5.19 0.37 7.43
C LEU A 20 -4.19 1.21 6.60
N ALA A 21 -4.42 2.51 6.43
CA ALA A 21 -3.58 3.39 5.59
C ALA A 21 -2.52 4.20 6.35
N VAL A 22 -2.25 3.89 7.62
CA VAL A 22 -1.46 4.77 8.50
C VAL A 22 -0.19 4.10 8.98
N LEU A 23 0.80 3.96 8.12
CA LEU A 23 2.16 3.65 8.59
C LEU A 23 3.22 4.00 7.56
N ILE A 24 3.34 5.28 7.22
CA ILE A 24 4.60 5.89 6.74
C ILE A 24 4.49 7.40 6.99
N MET A 25 5.11 7.89 8.00
CA MET A 25 5.37 9.33 8.17
C MET A 25 6.54 9.57 9.11
N SER A 26 7.49 10.32 8.69
CA SER A 26 8.33 11.12 9.59
C SER A 26 9.10 12.24 8.88
N SER A 27 9.20 13.21 9.48
CA SER A 27 9.75 14.51 9.83
C SER A 27 10.92 15.09 9.04
N LEU A 28 10.88 16.41 8.86
CA LEU A 28 12.04 17.29 9.09
C LEU A 28 11.57 18.74 9.36
N VAL A 29 12.23 19.39 10.30
CA VAL A 29 11.98 20.74 10.78
C VAL A 29 12.64 21.76 9.83
N GLY A 30 11.91 22.77 9.40
CA GLY A 30 12.44 23.90 8.64
C GLY A 30 11.58 25.17 8.82
N ALA A 31 12.23 26.29 9.02
CA ALA A 31 11.75 27.56 9.51
C ALA A 31 10.58 28.20 8.73
N SER A 32 9.72 28.89 9.47
CA SER A 32 8.58 29.68 9.01
C SER A 32 8.99 30.94 8.20
N ALA A 33 8.34 31.15 7.07
CA ALA A 33 8.28 32.43 6.38
C ALA A 33 6.82 32.79 6.08
N GLY A 34 6.43 34.03 6.37
CA GLY A 34 5.05 34.50 6.26
C GLY A 34 4.54 34.53 4.82
N ALA A 35 3.25 34.24 4.67
CA ALA A 35 2.54 34.24 3.40
C ALA A 35 2.19 35.68 2.94
N PRO A 36 2.15 35.96 1.62
CA PRO A 36 1.72 37.24 1.09
C PRO A 36 0.21 37.41 1.15
N ALA A 37 -0.24 38.55 1.57
CA ALA A 37 -1.64 38.94 1.56
C ALA A 37 -2.04 39.36 0.13
N GLY A 38 -3.00 38.65 -0.50
CA GLY A 38 -3.55 39.12 -1.76
C GLY A 38 -4.54 38.24 -2.51
N VAL A 39 -4.44 36.92 -2.37
CA VAL A 39 -5.23 35.99 -3.21
C VAL A 39 -6.56 35.55 -2.57
N TRP A 40 -6.73 35.76 -1.28
CA TRP A 40 -7.84 35.20 -0.48
C TRP A 40 -9.12 36.03 -0.47
N ALA A 41 -9.05 37.34 -0.77
CA ALA A 41 -10.12 38.27 -0.38
C ALA A 41 -11.48 38.10 -1.10
N ASP A 42 -11.49 37.60 -2.34
CA ASP A 42 -12.69 37.51 -3.17
C ASP A 42 -12.93 36.14 -3.81
N ARG A 43 -12.30 35.08 -3.30
CA ARG A 43 -12.43 33.77 -3.91
C ARG A 43 -13.78 33.13 -3.60
N VAL A 44 -14.49 32.71 -4.65
CA VAL A 44 -15.60 31.77 -4.60
C VAL A 44 -15.33 30.71 -5.65
N ASP A 45 -15.14 29.47 -5.24
CA ASP A 45 -14.99 28.31 -6.12
C ASP A 45 -15.92 27.20 -5.65
N HIS A 46 -16.54 26.51 -6.57
CA HIS A 46 -17.38 25.35 -6.29
C HIS A 46 -17.26 24.35 -7.44
N GLY A 47 -17.47 23.09 -7.16
CA GLY A 47 -17.38 22.07 -8.20
C GLY A 47 -17.50 20.68 -7.65
N ARG A 48 -17.20 19.74 -8.54
CA ARG A 48 -17.16 18.32 -8.24
C ARG A 48 -15.84 17.73 -8.69
N PHE A 49 -15.19 16.99 -7.81
CA PHE A 49 -14.12 16.07 -8.17
C PHE A 49 -14.68 14.66 -8.33
N LEU A 50 -14.29 14.00 -9.42
CA LEU A 50 -14.45 12.58 -9.62
C LEU A 50 -13.19 11.90 -9.05
N ILE A 51 -13.37 10.94 -8.15
CA ILE A 51 -12.27 10.28 -7.44
C ILE A 51 -12.05 8.91 -8.06
N PHE A 52 -10.82 8.65 -8.47
CA PHE A 52 -10.41 7.42 -9.12
C PHE A 52 -9.30 6.73 -8.33
N ILE A 53 -9.28 5.41 -8.46
CA ILE A 53 -8.19 4.56 -8.04
C ILE A 53 -7.85 3.66 -9.21
N GLY A 54 -6.64 3.79 -9.74
CA GLY A 54 -6.36 3.29 -11.07
C GLY A 54 -7.30 3.92 -12.09
N ASP A 55 -8.01 3.08 -12.83
CA ASP A 55 -9.00 3.52 -13.82
C ASP A 55 -10.45 3.52 -13.30
N ASP A 56 -10.67 2.97 -12.09
CA ASP A 56 -12.01 2.86 -11.51
C ASP A 56 -12.41 4.14 -10.79
N GLN A 57 -13.58 4.67 -11.13
CA GLN A 57 -14.18 5.75 -10.36
C GLN A 57 -14.79 5.18 -9.07
N VAL A 58 -14.21 5.53 -7.93
CA VAL A 58 -14.60 5.03 -6.61
C VAL A 58 -15.43 6.02 -5.80
N GLY A 59 -15.51 7.27 -6.22
CA GLY A 59 -16.25 8.27 -5.46
C GLY A 59 -16.35 9.63 -6.14
N VAL A 60 -16.93 10.57 -5.38
CA VAL A 60 -17.04 11.98 -5.74
C VAL A 60 -16.86 12.87 -4.51
N GLU A 61 -16.37 14.08 -4.74
CA GLU A 61 -16.36 15.17 -3.77
C GLU A 61 -17.10 16.36 -4.37
N ASP A 62 -18.21 16.77 -3.77
CA ASP A 62 -18.86 18.06 -4.03
C ASP A 62 -18.29 19.09 -3.07
N PHE A 63 -17.82 20.24 -3.55
CA PHE A 63 -17.20 21.26 -2.70
C PHE A 63 -17.64 22.68 -3.01
N GLU A 64 -17.56 23.52 -1.97
CA GLU A 64 -17.68 24.99 -2.02
C GLU A 64 -16.52 25.57 -1.20
N LEU A 65 -15.76 26.46 -1.83
CA LEU A 65 -14.60 27.13 -1.24
C LEU A 65 -14.73 28.64 -1.37
N THR A 66 -14.66 29.34 -0.24
CA THR A 66 -14.62 30.79 -0.15
C THR A 66 -13.35 31.25 0.59
N ALA A 67 -13.10 32.54 0.64
CA ALA A 67 -11.97 33.09 1.39
C ALA A 67 -11.97 32.72 2.91
N THR A 68 -13.15 32.40 3.48
CA THR A 68 -13.29 32.16 4.92
C THR A 68 -13.82 30.77 5.26
N ARG A 69 -14.17 29.96 4.26
CA ARG A 69 -14.78 28.65 4.53
C ARG A 69 -14.57 27.67 3.38
N ALA A 70 -14.28 26.43 3.72
CA ALA A 70 -14.33 25.29 2.81
C ALA A 70 -15.36 24.29 3.30
N ARG A 71 -16.23 23.81 2.41
CA ARG A 71 -17.20 22.76 2.66
C ARG A 71 -17.07 21.69 1.61
N SER A 72 -17.14 20.44 2.03
CA SER A 72 -17.16 19.30 1.11
C SER A 72 -18.14 18.24 1.56
N THR A 73 -18.74 17.57 0.58
CA THR A 73 -19.43 16.30 0.77
C THR A 73 -18.72 15.26 -0.06
N VAL A 74 -18.19 14.25 0.59
CA VAL A 74 -17.45 13.16 -0.05
C VAL A 74 -18.29 11.89 0.01
N GLU A 75 -18.43 11.21 -1.13
CA GLU A 75 -19.07 9.90 -1.23
C GLU A 75 -18.08 8.92 -1.85
N ILE A 76 -17.77 7.83 -1.13
CA ILE A 76 -16.87 6.78 -1.58
C ILE A 76 -17.62 5.45 -1.60
N ALA A 77 -17.57 4.76 -2.71
CA ALA A 77 -18.06 3.39 -2.86
C ALA A 77 -16.91 2.41 -2.71
N ALA A 78 -16.97 1.56 -1.69
CA ALA A 78 -15.97 0.52 -1.46
C ALA A 78 -16.66 -0.76 -0.97
N GLY A 79 -16.30 -1.91 -1.54
CA GLY A 79 -16.82 -3.22 -1.09
C GLY A 79 -18.34 -3.36 -1.15
N GLY A 80 -19.02 -2.67 -2.09
CA GLY A 80 -20.50 -2.71 -2.23
C GLY A 80 -21.26 -1.82 -1.23
N ALA A 81 -20.58 -1.03 -0.42
CA ALA A 81 -21.16 -0.04 0.47
C ALA A 81 -20.72 1.37 0.07
N THR A 82 -21.61 2.35 0.22
CA THR A 82 -21.27 3.77 0.02
C THR A 82 -21.15 4.44 1.37
N SER A 83 -20.01 5.08 1.61
CA SER A 83 -19.76 5.94 2.76
C SER A 83 -19.88 7.39 2.35
N ARG A 84 -20.52 8.21 3.18
CA ARG A 84 -20.67 9.66 2.96
C ARG A 84 -20.13 10.42 4.14
N ALA A 85 -19.28 11.40 3.88
CA ALA A 85 -18.75 12.33 4.88
C ALA A 85 -19.10 13.77 4.51
N GLN A 86 -19.41 14.58 5.52
CA GLN A 86 -19.57 16.03 5.39
C GLN A 86 -18.43 16.71 6.12
N ILE A 87 -17.81 17.68 5.46
CA ILE A 87 -16.67 18.43 5.96
C ILE A 87 -17.02 19.91 5.96
N ASP A 88 -16.66 20.59 7.04
CA ASP A 88 -16.81 22.03 7.19
C ASP A 88 -15.55 22.60 7.87
N MET A 89 -14.85 23.51 7.21
CA MET A 89 -13.62 24.12 7.67
C MET A 89 -13.73 25.64 7.60
N ALA A 90 -13.58 26.32 8.73
CA ALA A 90 -13.40 27.76 8.77
C ALA A 90 -11.96 28.14 8.49
N LEU A 91 -11.74 29.16 7.66
CA LEU A 91 -10.44 29.61 7.19
C LEU A 91 -10.18 31.06 7.60
N ALA A 92 -8.91 31.36 7.85
CA ALA A 92 -8.42 32.73 7.99
C ALA A 92 -7.23 32.95 7.04
N PRO A 93 -7.24 34.01 6.24
CA PRO A 93 -6.29 34.23 5.15
C PRO A 93 -4.81 34.21 5.53
N GLN A 94 -4.46 34.52 6.76
CA GLN A 94 -3.06 34.63 7.22
C GLN A 94 -2.59 33.45 8.06
N THR A 95 -3.50 32.68 8.63
CA THR A 95 -3.18 31.60 9.59
C THR A 95 -3.58 30.22 9.10
N GLY A 96 -4.44 30.13 8.10
CA GLY A 96 -4.97 28.87 7.59
C GLY A 96 -6.27 28.45 8.28
N ALA A 97 -6.42 27.18 8.63
CA ALA A 97 -7.63 26.65 9.25
C ALA A 97 -7.83 27.20 10.67
N GLN A 98 -9.04 27.63 11.00
CA GLN A 98 -9.44 28.05 12.35
C GLN A 98 -10.26 26.99 13.08
N SER A 99 -11.09 26.27 12.34
CA SER A 99 -11.81 25.10 12.84
C SER A 99 -12.03 24.11 11.71
N TYR A 100 -12.19 22.85 12.07
CA TYR A 100 -12.50 21.78 11.16
C TYR A 100 -13.50 20.82 11.79
N ARG A 101 -14.49 20.39 11.02
CA ARG A 101 -15.49 19.41 11.44
C ARG A 101 -15.70 18.40 10.32
N LEU A 102 -15.62 17.12 10.67
CA LEU A 102 -15.98 16.00 9.81
C LEU A 102 -17.10 15.21 10.47
N GLU A 103 -18.15 14.94 9.72
CA GLU A 103 -19.26 14.08 10.09
C GLU A 103 -19.41 12.95 9.10
N ALA A 104 -19.30 11.71 9.57
CA ALA A 104 -19.53 10.50 8.81
C ALA A 104 -20.36 9.51 9.64
N PRO A 105 -20.99 8.49 9.06
CA PRO A 105 -21.80 7.53 9.81
C PRO A 105 -21.02 6.92 10.98
N GLY A 106 -21.42 7.26 12.19
CA GLY A 106 -20.80 6.79 13.43
C GLY A 106 -19.54 7.52 13.88
N VAL A 107 -19.10 8.59 13.17
CA VAL A 107 -17.91 9.37 13.53
C VAL A 107 -18.23 10.86 13.43
N VAL A 108 -17.91 11.60 14.49
CA VAL A 108 -17.83 13.06 14.46
C VAL A 108 -16.45 13.44 14.99
N LEU A 109 -15.67 14.13 14.16
CA LEU A 109 -14.38 14.69 14.50
C LEU A 109 -14.48 16.21 14.42
N THR A 110 -14.01 16.89 15.48
CA THR A 110 -13.91 18.35 15.48
C THR A 110 -12.48 18.78 15.83
N VAL A 111 -12.03 19.86 15.22
CA VAL A 111 -10.73 20.47 15.52
C VAL A 111 -10.93 21.97 15.75
N ALA A 112 -10.38 22.46 16.82
CA ALA A 112 -10.20 23.90 17.07
C ALA A 112 -8.71 24.25 17.07
N PHE A 113 -8.36 25.33 16.38
CA PHE A 113 -6.97 25.79 16.30
C PHE A 113 -6.78 27.02 17.17
N GLU A 114 -5.79 26.96 18.06
CA GLU A 114 -5.47 28.05 18.96
C GLU A 114 -3.96 28.11 19.20
N ALA A 115 -3.33 29.25 18.94
CA ALA A 115 -1.91 29.51 19.22
C ALA A 115 -0.95 28.43 18.68
N GLY A 116 -1.22 27.87 17.48
CA GLY A 116 -0.37 26.84 16.86
C GLY A 116 -0.59 25.43 17.43
N ILE A 117 -1.69 25.22 18.13
CA ILE A 117 -2.13 23.92 18.63
C ILE A 117 -3.49 23.59 18.04
N ALA A 118 -3.63 22.40 17.47
CA ALA A 118 -4.89 21.81 17.08
C ALA A 118 -5.42 20.96 18.23
N LYS A 119 -6.64 21.29 18.72
CA LYS A 119 -7.37 20.50 19.72
C LYS A 119 -8.38 19.64 18.98
N LEU A 120 -8.08 18.35 18.81
CA LEU A 120 -8.94 17.38 18.15
C LEU A 120 -9.85 16.73 19.20
N ASP A 121 -11.12 16.55 18.86
CA ASP A 121 -12.07 15.75 19.63
C ASP A 121 -12.74 14.74 18.71
N VAL A 122 -12.66 13.47 19.07
CA VAL A 122 -13.35 12.37 18.40
C VAL A 122 -14.25 11.70 19.41
N GLN A 123 -15.55 11.95 19.30
CA GLN A 123 -16.58 11.33 20.17
C GLN A 123 -16.30 11.48 21.68
N GLY A 124 -15.75 12.64 22.11
CA GLY A 124 -15.43 12.94 23.50
C GLY A 124 -14.02 12.52 23.95
N THR A 125 -13.22 11.95 23.06
CA THR A 125 -11.79 11.73 23.29
C THR A 125 -11.01 12.87 22.68
N SER A 126 -10.33 13.67 23.51
CA SER A 126 -9.59 14.85 23.06
C SER A 126 -8.10 14.59 22.96
N ARG A 127 -7.48 15.11 21.90
CA ARG A 127 -6.02 15.13 21.68
C ARG A 127 -5.55 16.52 21.27
N GLN A 128 -4.34 16.88 21.66
CA GLN A 128 -3.68 18.11 21.22
C GLN A 128 -2.51 17.77 20.29
N VAL A 129 -2.43 18.48 19.17
CA VAL A 129 -1.37 18.33 18.18
C VAL A 129 -0.77 19.70 17.90
N LYS A 130 0.55 19.83 17.99
CA LYS A 130 1.24 21.05 17.61
C LYS A 130 1.21 21.19 16.09
N VAL A 131 0.67 22.30 15.60
CA VAL A 131 0.65 22.65 14.17
C VAL A 131 1.36 23.98 14.00
N GLY A 132 2.15 24.22 13.04
CA GLY A 132 2.76 25.55 12.78
C GLY A 132 1.70 26.61 12.45
N VAL A 133 2.16 27.81 12.14
CA VAL A 133 1.34 28.88 11.56
C VAL A 133 2.16 29.47 10.40
N PRO A 134 1.65 29.54 9.17
CA PRO A 134 0.34 29.07 8.71
C PRO A 134 0.26 27.54 8.59
N HIS A 135 -0.96 27.01 8.62
CA HIS A 135 -1.21 25.57 8.47
C HIS A 135 -2.46 25.30 7.62
N VAL A 136 -2.52 24.12 7.04
CA VAL A 136 -3.66 23.61 6.27
C VAL A 136 -4.18 22.32 6.91
N VAL A 137 -5.44 21.97 6.64
CA VAL A 137 -5.96 20.63 6.92
C VAL A 137 -5.98 19.87 5.61
N LEU A 138 -5.32 18.71 5.56
CA LEU A 138 -5.39 17.77 4.45
C LEU A 138 -6.04 16.49 4.94
N GLU A 139 -7.25 16.20 4.49
CA GLU A 139 -7.98 14.99 4.85
C GLU A 139 -7.98 14.01 3.69
N ASN A 140 -7.98 12.71 4.02
CA ASN A 140 -8.07 11.67 3.01
C ASN A 140 -9.35 11.81 2.18
N ASN A 141 -9.22 11.66 0.87
CA ASN A 141 -10.31 11.78 -0.11
C ASN A 141 -10.99 13.16 -0.17
N VAL A 142 -10.35 14.21 0.35
CA VAL A 142 -10.81 15.61 0.24
C VAL A 142 -9.79 16.41 -0.57
N PHE A 143 -10.01 16.48 -1.86
CA PHE A 143 -9.05 17.02 -2.83
C PHE A 143 -9.17 18.55 -2.98
N SER A 144 -10.33 19.12 -2.68
CA SER A 144 -10.51 20.59 -2.63
C SER A 144 -9.57 21.27 -1.61
N HIS A 145 -9.09 20.56 -0.60
CA HIS A 145 -8.14 21.07 0.38
C HIS A 145 -6.76 21.37 -0.21
N TYR A 146 -6.38 20.74 -1.33
CA TYR A 146 -5.16 21.12 -2.05
C TYR A 146 -5.24 22.52 -2.64
N GLN A 147 -6.45 23.01 -2.95
CA GLN A 147 -6.62 24.40 -3.32
C GLN A 147 -6.23 25.33 -2.17
N VAL A 148 -6.64 25.02 -0.93
CA VAL A 148 -6.26 25.81 0.25
C VAL A 148 -4.75 25.79 0.47
N LEU A 149 -4.09 24.64 0.24
CA LEU A 149 -2.64 24.55 0.30
C LEU A 149 -1.94 25.41 -0.75
N LEU A 150 -2.40 25.34 -2.00
CA LEU A 150 -1.79 26.13 -3.10
C LEU A 150 -2.05 27.62 -2.96
N ASP A 151 -3.17 28.03 -2.38
CA ASP A 151 -3.45 29.43 -2.09
C ASP A 151 -2.48 30.02 -1.05
N MET A 152 -1.76 29.19 -0.30
CA MET A 152 -0.68 29.63 0.61
C MET A 152 0.67 29.74 -0.08
N TYR A 153 0.83 29.21 -1.30
CA TYR A 153 2.08 29.25 -2.05
C TYR A 153 2.29 30.64 -2.69
N ASP A 154 3.44 31.25 -2.40
CA ASP A 154 3.84 32.53 -3.00
C ASP A 154 4.52 32.31 -4.36
N ALA A 155 3.74 32.42 -5.44
CA ALA A 155 4.25 32.26 -6.80
C ALA A 155 5.33 33.30 -7.16
N SER A 156 5.31 34.49 -6.54
CA SER A 156 6.31 35.54 -6.81
C SER A 156 7.69 35.19 -6.23
N ARG A 157 7.71 34.43 -5.13
CA ARG A 157 8.93 33.94 -4.51
C ARG A 157 9.49 32.73 -5.25
N GLY A 158 8.61 31.89 -5.81
CA GLY A 158 8.98 30.66 -6.49
C GLY A 158 9.71 29.64 -5.59
N GLY A 159 10.26 28.59 -6.23
CA GLY A 159 11.03 27.53 -5.55
C GLY A 159 10.21 26.72 -4.56
N VAL A 160 10.91 25.92 -3.75
CA VAL A 160 10.28 25.07 -2.72
C VAL A 160 9.87 25.91 -1.51
N GLN A 161 8.60 25.83 -1.12
CA GLN A 161 8.07 26.49 0.07
C GLN A 161 7.49 25.44 1.03
N SER A 162 7.69 25.65 2.34
CA SER A 162 7.32 24.69 3.38
C SER A 162 6.13 25.19 4.19
N PHE A 163 5.20 24.29 4.47
CA PHE A 163 3.98 24.49 5.25
C PHE A 163 3.81 23.36 6.25
N THR A 164 2.83 23.50 7.15
CA THR A 164 2.40 22.41 8.04
C THR A 164 0.97 22.00 7.68
N ALA A 165 0.73 20.71 7.52
CA ALA A 165 -0.60 20.16 7.38
C ALA A 165 -1.01 19.39 8.63
N LEU A 166 -2.23 19.62 9.13
CA LEU A 166 -2.89 18.68 10.01
C LEU A 166 -3.59 17.64 9.14
N VAL A 167 -3.37 16.37 9.45
CA VAL A 167 -4.08 15.24 8.84
C VAL A 167 -4.99 14.63 9.90
N PRO A 168 -6.29 15.01 9.94
CA PRO A 168 -7.20 14.64 11.02
C PRO A 168 -7.39 13.14 11.16
N GLY A 169 -7.49 12.40 10.06
CA GLY A 169 -7.68 10.95 10.05
C GLY A 169 -6.57 10.18 10.78
N VAL A 170 -5.36 10.75 10.90
CA VAL A 170 -4.24 10.17 11.64
C VAL A 170 -3.89 10.96 12.90
N MET A 171 -4.67 12.02 13.21
CA MET A 171 -4.48 12.89 14.37
C MET A 171 -3.04 13.43 14.51
N ALA A 172 -2.38 13.74 13.40
CA ALA A 172 -0.99 14.19 13.37
C ALA A 172 -0.82 15.42 12.48
N SER A 173 0.20 16.22 12.78
CA SER A 173 0.66 17.27 11.87
C SER A 173 1.90 16.81 11.12
N VAL A 174 1.98 17.18 9.83
CA VAL A 174 3.06 16.77 8.96
C VAL A 174 3.63 17.98 8.21
N PRO A 175 4.94 18.03 7.94
CA PRO A 175 5.50 19.01 7.04
C PRO A 175 5.01 18.75 5.61
N VAL A 176 4.74 19.82 4.88
CA VAL A 176 4.40 19.79 3.46
C VAL A 176 5.27 20.80 2.73
N THR A 177 5.92 20.36 1.66
CA THR A 177 6.60 21.25 0.74
C THR A 177 5.81 21.37 -0.54
N VAL A 178 5.81 22.57 -1.14
CA VAL A 178 5.17 22.86 -2.42
C VAL A 178 6.17 23.55 -3.34
N GLU A 179 6.20 23.13 -4.60
CA GLU A 179 7.02 23.70 -5.65
C GLU A 179 6.22 23.78 -6.96
N VAL A 180 6.36 24.89 -7.71
CA VAL A 180 5.82 24.99 -9.05
C VAL A 180 6.81 24.40 -10.05
N LEU A 181 6.36 23.44 -10.87
CA LEU A 181 7.18 22.79 -11.89
C LEU A 181 7.07 23.47 -13.27
N GLY A 182 6.01 24.27 -13.48
CA GLY A 182 5.75 24.96 -14.73
C GLY A 182 4.64 24.33 -15.57
N PRO A 183 4.61 24.57 -16.90
CA PRO A 183 3.54 24.06 -17.76
C PRO A 183 3.46 22.53 -17.77
N ALA A 184 2.28 22.00 -17.50
CA ALA A 184 2.02 20.57 -17.56
C ALA A 184 2.07 20.06 -19.01
N ARG A 185 2.58 18.83 -19.18
CA ARG A 185 2.72 18.22 -20.52
C ARG A 185 1.50 17.37 -20.86
N SER A 186 1.15 17.36 -22.15
CA SER A 186 0.13 16.47 -22.72
C SER A 186 -1.27 16.63 -22.12
N THR A 187 -1.64 17.83 -21.69
CA THR A 187 -2.97 18.21 -21.22
C THR A 187 -3.80 18.82 -22.35
N PRO A 188 -5.12 18.58 -22.42
CA PRO A 188 -6.00 19.12 -23.48
C PRO A 188 -6.20 20.64 -23.38
N ILE A 189 -5.95 21.24 -22.23
CA ILE A 189 -5.95 22.68 -21.99
C ILE A 189 -4.65 23.08 -21.28
N PRO A 190 -4.22 24.35 -21.34
CA PRO A 190 -3.07 24.83 -20.58
C PRO A 190 -3.29 24.64 -19.07
N LEU A 191 -2.35 23.96 -18.41
CA LEU A 191 -2.33 23.80 -16.97
C LEU A 191 -0.91 24.03 -16.45
N THR A 192 -0.82 24.52 -15.22
CA THR A 192 0.44 24.60 -14.47
C THR A 192 0.53 23.47 -13.49
N GLU A 193 1.65 22.77 -13.46
CA GLU A 193 1.90 21.69 -12.54
C GLU A 193 2.61 22.16 -11.28
N TYR A 194 2.08 21.77 -10.14
CA TYR A 194 2.68 21.91 -8.82
C TYR A 194 3.00 20.53 -8.26
N LYS A 195 4.12 20.43 -7.57
CA LYS A 195 4.50 19.28 -6.78
C LYS A 195 4.32 19.61 -5.30
N ALA A 196 3.53 18.83 -4.60
CA ALA A 196 3.51 18.85 -3.14
C ALA A 196 4.15 17.57 -2.61
N VAL A 197 4.88 17.66 -1.49
CA VAL A 197 5.47 16.49 -0.83
C VAL A 197 5.08 16.52 0.64
N LEU A 198 4.30 15.53 1.07
CA LEU A 198 3.82 15.39 2.43
C LEU A 198 4.79 14.50 3.21
N ALA A 199 5.18 14.99 4.39
CA ALA A 199 6.09 14.29 5.31
C ALA A 199 7.42 13.83 4.68
N GLY A 200 7.86 14.48 3.61
CA GLY A 200 9.07 14.10 2.88
C GLY A 200 8.97 12.80 2.07
N ALA A 201 7.80 12.12 2.08
CA ALA A 201 7.65 10.78 1.53
C ALA A 201 6.54 10.63 0.47
N ILE A 202 5.43 11.38 0.58
CA ILE A 202 4.29 11.24 -0.32
C ILE A 202 4.28 12.39 -1.31
N GLY A 203 4.61 12.10 -2.56
CA GLY A 203 4.51 13.05 -3.66
C GLY A 203 3.08 13.16 -4.18
N VAL A 204 2.66 14.40 -4.41
CA VAL A 204 1.36 14.75 -4.97
C VAL A 204 1.58 15.73 -6.13
N SER A 205 1.06 15.39 -7.30
CA SER A 205 1.01 16.30 -8.45
C SER A 205 -0.34 17.01 -8.47
N VAL A 206 -0.32 18.33 -8.58
CA VAL A 206 -1.53 19.16 -8.64
C VAL A 206 -1.49 20.00 -9.91
N LEU A 207 -2.49 19.86 -10.76
CA LEU A 207 -2.63 20.64 -11.99
C LEU A 207 -3.65 21.75 -11.79
N VAL A 208 -3.25 22.97 -12.17
CA VAL A 208 -4.00 24.20 -11.92
C VAL A 208 -4.22 24.93 -13.25
N ASP A 209 -5.41 25.46 -13.48
CA ASP A 209 -5.72 26.24 -14.68
C ASP A 209 -5.25 27.71 -14.56
N ASP A 210 -5.42 28.47 -15.64
CA ASP A 210 -5.03 29.90 -15.70
C ASP A 210 -5.81 30.80 -14.72
N ALA A 211 -6.97 30.32 -14.23
CA ALA A 211 -7.74 30.99 -13.19
C ALA A 211 -7.27 30.63 -11.76
N GLY A 212 -6.25 29.80 -11.64
CA GLY A 212 -5.71 29.34 -10.37
C GLY A 212 -6.56 28.25 -9.69
N ARG A 213 -7.44 27.55 -10.43
CA ARG A 213 -8.29 26.49 -9.88
C ARG A 213 -7.62 25.14 -10.03
N VAL A 214 -7.70 24.31 -9.00
CA VAL A 214 -7.23 22.93 -9.04
C VAL A 214 -8.16 22.11 -9.96
N MET A 215 -7.58 21.56 -11.01
CA MET A 215 -8.28 20.75 -12.02
C MET A 215 -8.03 19.26 -11.85
N HIS A 216 -6.85 18.89 -11.33
CA HIS A 216 -6.45 17.51 -11.13
C HIS A 216 -5.48 17.39 -9.96
N VAL A 217 -5.68 16.39 -9.13
CA VAL A 217 -4.75 16.00 -8.06
C VAL A 217 -4.42 14.53 -8.25
N ALA A 218 -3.17 14.19 -8.31
CA ALA A 218 -2.72 12.80 -8.37
C ALA A 218 -1.78 12.49 -7.20
N VAL A 219 -1.98 11.32 -6.60
CA VAL A 219 -1.11 10.74 -5.59
C VAL A 219 -0.55 9.44 -6.17
N PRO A 220 0.55 9.50 -6.96
CA PRO A 220 1.04 8.36 -7.74
C PRO A 220 1.34 7.14 -6.87
N GLY A 221 1.94 7.36 -5.69
CA GLY A 221 2.25 6.29 -4.75
C GLY A 221 1.03 5.55 -4.17
N GLN A 222 -0.17 6.08 -4.37
CA GLN A 222 -1.44 5.46 -3.96
C GLN A 222 -2.30 5.05 -5.16
N ASN A 223 -1.79 5.23 -6.39
CA ASN A 223 -2.56 5.07 -7.63
C ASN A 223 -3.92 5.82 -7.60
N ALA A 224 -3.98 6.89 -6.80
CA ALA A 224 -5.18 7.68 -6.57
C ALA A 224 -5.12 8.99 -7.34
N ARG A 225 -6.25 9.41 -7.90
CA ARG A 225 -6.41 10.73 -8.50
C ARG A 225 -7.81 11.28 -8.30
N ALA A 226 -7.90 12.59 -8.23
CA ALA A 226 -9.15 13.30 -8.33
C ALA A 226 -9.10 14.25 -9.51
N VAL A 227 -10.14 14.23 -10.31
CA VAL A 227 -10.25 15.02 -11.54
C VAL A 227 -11.51 15.87 -11.44
N ARG A 228 -11.37 17.17 -11.64
CA ARG A 228 -12.51 18.07 -11.68
C ARG A 228 -13.44 17.65 -12.82
N GLU A 229 -14.74 17.52 -12.57
CA GLU A 229 -15.69 16.93 -13.51
C GLU A 229 -15.69 17.64 -14.87
N GLU A 230 -15.62 18.97 -14.89
CA GLU A 230 -15.54 19.76 -16.12
C GLU A 230 -14.25 19.49 -16.91
N TYR A 231 -13.12 19.26 -16.23
CA TYR A 231 -11.85 18.90 -16.86
C TYR A 231 -11.88 17.47 -17.40
N GLN A 232 -12.49 16.53 -16.66
CA GLN A 232 -12.66 15.15 -17.13
C GLN A 232 -13.45 15.11 -18.45
N ARG A 233 -14.53 15.88 -18.57
CA ARG A 233 -15.29 15.99 -19.83
C ARG A 233 -14.40 16.50 -20.98
N THR A 234 -13.56 17.49 -20.73
CA THR A 234 -12.62 18.02 -21.74
C THR A 234 -11.60 16.95 -22.16
N VAL A 235 -11.13 16.12 -21.24
CA VAL A 235 -10.23 14.99 -21.53
C VAL A 235 -10.93 13.94 -22.40
N ASP A 236 -12.18 13.61 -22.08
CA ASP A 236 -12.98 12.60 -22.79
C ASP A 236 -13.36 13.07 -24.19
N ASP A 237 -13.70 14.34 -24.36
CA ASP A 237 -13.96 14.96 -25.67
C ASP A 237 -12.70 14.97 -26.55
N ALA A 238 -11.55 15.24 -25.97
CA ALA A 238 -10.26 15.18 -26.70
C ALA A 238 -9.92 13.76 -27.15
N LYS A 239 -10.13 12.76 -26.29
CA LYS A 239 -9.97 11.33 -26.65
C LYS A 239 -10.94 10.90 -27.74
N SER A 240 -12.21 11.30 -27.67
CA SER A 240 -13.23 10.99 -28.66
C SER A 240 -12.92 11.61 -30.01
N SER A 241 -12.37 12.82 -30.03
CA SER A 241 -11.97 13.51 -31.28
C SER A 241 -10.75 12.88 -31.94
N ALA A 242 -9.90 12.19 -31.18
CA ALA A 242 -8.73 11.47 -31.67
C ALA A 242 -9.07 10.05 -32.19
N SER A 243 -10.28 9.53 -31.93
CA SER A 243 -10.69 8.14 -32.21
C SER A 243 -11.67 8.03 -33.37
N VAL A 244 -11.37 8.55 -34.56
CA VAL A 244 -12.13 8.26 -35.78
C VAL A 244 -11.29 7.37 -36.68
N VAL A 245 -11.16 6.08 -36.31
CA VAL A 245 -10.84 4.97 -37.20
C VAL A 245 -11.77 3.82 -36.82
N PRO A 246 -12.58 3.26 -37.76
CA PRO A 246 -13.52 2.19 -37.43
C PRO A 246 -12.76 0.88 -37.23
N VAL A 247 -12.82 0.34 -36.02
CA VAL A 247 -12.40 -1.03 -35.72
C VAL A 247 -13.62 -1.87 -35.41
N GLY A 248 -13.72 -3.01 -36.11
CA GLY A 248 -14.81 -3.98 -35.98
C GLY A 248 -14.87 -4.61 -34.58
N SER A 249 -16.08 -5.00 -34.24
CA SER A 249 -16.54 -5.64 -33.02
C SER A 249 -15.69 -6.85 -32.62
N ALA A 250 -15.04 -6.77 -31.44
CA ALA A 250 -14.61 -7.91 -30.65
C ALA A 250 -14.81 -7.59 -29.16
N GLU A 251 -15.33 -8.56 -28.40
CA GLU A 251 -15.58 -8.50 -26.96
C GLU A 251 -14.37 -8.03 -26.14
N PRO A 252 -14.57 -7.32 -25.01
CA PRO A 252 -13.48 -6.82 -24.19
C PRO A 252 -12.85 -7.96 -23.38
N ALA A 253 -11.78 -8.54 -23.92
CA ALA A 253 -10.78 -9.17 -23.09
C ALA A 253 -10.00 -8.05 -22.38
N GLN A 254 -9.83 -8.14 -21.06
CA GLN A 254 -8.91 -7.27 -20.31
C GLN A 254 -7.57 -7.25 -21.06
N PRO A 255 -6.94 -6.08 -21.28
CA PRO A 255 -5.67 -6.03 -21.95
C PRO A 255 -4.65 -6.78 -21.09
N ALA A 256 -4.23 -7.95 -21.55
CA ALA A 256 -3.00 -8.53 -21.06
C ALA A 256 -1.91 -7.50 -21.34
N THR A 257 -1.39 -6.88 -20.29
CA THR A 257 -0.20 -6.04 -20.41
C THR A 257 0.86 -6.89 -21.09
N ALA A 258 1.36 -6.43 -22.24
CA ALA A 258 2.32 -7.20 -23.03
C ALA A 258 3.48 -7.64 -22.15
N ALA A 259 3.82 -8.93 -22.19
CA ALA A 259 4.98 -9.46 -21.48
C ALA A 259 6.24 -8.72 -21.93
N ALA A 260 7.20 -8.56 -21.01
CA ALA A 260 8.48 -7.95 -21.32
C ALA A 260 9.19 -8.72 -22.47
N PRO A 261 10.04 -8.06 -23.28
CA PRO A 261 10.79 -8.75 -24.31
C PRO A 261 11.56 -9.95 -23.74
N GLY A 262 11.39 -11.12 -24.33
CA GLY A 262 12.07 -12.35 -23.92
C GLY A 262 11.28 -13.24 -22.95
N CYS A 263 10.06 -12.90 -22.59
CA CYS A 263 9.16 -13.77 -21.82
C CYS A 263 7.74 -13.83 -22.41
N PHE A 264 6.97 -14.82 -21.95
CA PHE A 264 5.61 -15.09 -22.39
C PHE A 264 4.73 -15.37 -21.17
N ASP A 265 3.60 -14.69 -21.06
CA ASP A 265 2.62 -14.85 -19.98
C ASP A 265 1.52 -15.83 -20.41
N GLN A 266 1.29 -16.83 -19.57
CA GLN A 266 0.22 -17.82 -19.71
C GLN A 266 -0.73 -17.72 -18.52
N ALA A 267 -2.02 -17.56 -18.78
CA ALA A 267 -3.04 -17.60 -17.74
C ALA A 267 -3.15 -19.01 -17.14
N ILE A 268 -3.20 -19.08 -15.82
CA ILE A 268 -3.38 -20.33 -15.05
C ILE A 268 -4.60 -20.18 -14.16
N VAL A 269 -5.41 -21.21 -14.10
CA VAL A 269 -6.53 -21.31 -13.12
C VAL A 269 -6.39 -22.64 -12.39
N VAL A 270 -6.45 -22.60 -11.06
CA VAL A 270 -6.26 -23.76 -10.20
C VAL A 270 -7.39 -23.86 -9.17
N ASP A 271 -8.00 -25.03 -9.06
CA ASP A 271 -8.96 -25.31 -8.00
C ASP A 271 -8.21 -25.54 -6.68
N SER A 272 -8.58 -24.79 -5.62
CA SER A 272 -7.97 -24.83 -4.29
C SER A 272 -8.96 -25.24 -3.20
N GLY A 273 -9.86 -26.18 -3.52
CA GLY A 273 -10.90 -26.65 -2.61
C GLY A 273 -12.30 -26.25 -3.03
N GLU A 274 -13.30 -26.50 -2.17
CA GLU A 274 -14.69 -26.25 -2.51
C GLU A 274 -14.96 -24.76 -2.79
N ASN A 275 -15.35 -24.46 -4.03
CA ASN A 275 -15.72 -23.13 -4.52
C ASN A 275 -14.59 -22.08 -4.57
N VAL A 276 -13.32 -22.48 -4.42
CA VAL A 276 -12.17 -21.56 -4.59
C VAL A 276 -11.41 -21.91 -5.86
N ARG A 277 -11.38 -21.00 -6.81
CA ARG A 277 -10.56 -21.03 -8.00
C ARG A 277 -9.59 -19.87 -7.99
N LEU A 278 -8.31 -20.19 -8.00
CA LEU A 278 -7.23 -19.23 -8.01
C LEU A 278 -6.82 -18.92 -9.44
N ALA A 279 -6.82 -17.64 -9.77
CA ALA A 279 -6.34 -17.13 -11.05
C ALA A 279 -4.89 -16.68 -10.90
N GLY A 280 -4.04 -17.08 -11.83
CA GLY A 280 -2.63 -16.72 -11.83
C GLY A 280 -2.08 -16.48 -13.22
N THR A 281 -0.83 -16.07 -13.25
CA THR A 281 -0.04 -15.90 -14.48
C THR A 281 1.27 -16.67 -14.32
N LEU A 282 1.50 -17.59 -15.25
CA LEU A 282 2.79 -18.25 -15.41
C LEU A 282 3.60 -17.49 -16.46
N THR A 283 4.62 -16.78 -16.04
CA THR A 283 5.57 -16.10 -16.91
C THR A 283 6.67 -17.07 -17.29
N LEU A 284 6.78 -17.41 -18.55
CA LEU A 284 7.74 -18.38 -19.10
C LEU A 284 8.86 -17.66 -19.86
N PRO A 285 10.11 -18.15 -19.81
CA PRO A 285 11.15 -17.72 -20.74
C PRO A 285 10.74 -18.00 -22.19
N SER A 286 10.95 -17.05 -23.09
CA SER A 286 10.65 -17.26 -24.52
C SER A 286 11.69 -18.16 -25.22
N ALA A 287 12.93 -18.18 -24.72
CA ALA A 287 14.01 -18.98 -25.29
C ALA A 287 13.77 -20.48 -25.07
N GLY A 288 13.72 -21.27 -26.11
CA GLY A 288 13.60 -22.72 -26.02
C GLY A 288 12.19 -23.28 -25.90
N LEU A 289 11.13 -22.46 -25.83
CA LEU A 289 9.73 -22.92 -25.80
C LEU A 289 9.40 -23.83 -27.01
N ASP A 290 9.79 -23.43 -28.20
CA ASP A 290 9.53 -24.18 -29.44
C ASP A 290 10.32 -25.51 -29.50
N GLN A 291 11.32 -25.69 -28.62
CA GLN A 291 12.18 -26.90 -28.59
C GLN A 291 11.76 -27.86 -27.45
N GLY A 292 10.64 -27.64 -26.78
CA GLY A 292 10.16 -28.48 -25.69
C GLY A 292 11.03 -28.40 -24.41
N ALA A 293 11.71 -27.26 -24.18
CA ALA A 293 12.52 -27.05 -23.00
C ALA A 293 11.65 -27.08 -21.71
N ARG A 294 12.22 -27.62 -20.63
CA ARG A 294 11.64 -27.55 -19.29
C ARG A 294 12.46 -26.60 -18.42
N TYR A 295 11.78 -25.63 -17.84
CA TYR A 295 12.40 -24.57 -17.04
C TYR A 295 12.34 -24.89 -15.55
N PRO A 296 13.34 -24.48 -14.75
CA PRO A 296 13.14 -24.31 -13.32
C PRO A 296 12.01 -23.29 -13.11
N ALA A 297 11.31 -23.38 -11.98
CA ALA A 297 10.20 -22.48 -11.71
C ALA A 297 10.21 -21.92 -10.30
N VAL A 298 9.58 -20.79 -10.13
CA VAL A 298 9.33 -20.11 -8.86
C VAL A 298 7.83 -19.93 -8.67
N LEU A 299 7.34 -20.22 -7.47
CA LEU A 299 6.03 -19.75 -6.99
C LEU A 299 6.25 -18.55 -6.08
N LEU A 300 5.64 -17.41 -6.41
CA LEU A 300 5.61 -16.22 -5.55
C LEU A 300 4.39 -16.28 -4.63
N ILE A 301 4.59 -15.99 -3.33
CA ILE A 301 3.55 -16.04 -2.30
C ILE A 301 3.51 -14.69 -1.61
N SER A 302 2.34 -14.04 -1.64
CA SER A 302 2.06 -12.70 -1.11
C SER A 302 2.16 -12.62 0.42
N GLY A 303 2.35 -11.40 0.93
CA GLY A 303 2.29 -11.10 2.36
C GLY A 303 0.86 -11.00 2.88
N SER A 304 0.70 -10.58 4.14
CA SER A 304 -0.61 -10.41 4.77
C SER A 304 -1.45 -9.34 4.08
N GLY A 305 -2.76 -9.55 4.07
CA GLY A 305 -3.74 -8.72 3.39
C GLY A 305 -4.03 -9.19 1.96
N PRO A 306 -5.18 -8.76 1.41
CA PRO A 306 -5.62 -9.19 0.09
C PRO A 306 -4.72 -8.57 -1.00
N GLN A 307 -3.93 -9.39 -1.68
CA GLN A 307 -3.00 -8.95 -2.73
C GLN A 307 -3.33 -9.58 -4.08
N ASP A 308 -3.14 -8.79 -5.14
CA ASP A 308 -3.19 -9.32 -6.50
C ASP A 308 -1.89 -10.09 -6.84
N ARG A 309 -1.90 -10.76 -7.98
CA ARG A 309 -0.76 -11.56 -8.46
C ARG A 309 0.53 -10.78 -8.66
N ASP A 310 0.47 -9.46 -8.77
CA ASP A 310 1.61 -8.58 -8.97
C ASP A 310 2.21 -8.06 -7.65
N GLY A 311 1.63 -8.50 -6.51
CA GLY A 311 2.04 -8.13 -5.17
C GLY A 311 1.54 -6.75 -4.76
N ASN A 312 0.39 -6.36 -5.31
CA ASN A 312 -0.25 -5.09 -4.97
C ASN A 312 -1.44 -5.30 -4.03
N THR A 313 -1.72 -4.30 -3.23
CA THR A 313 -2.98 -4.15 -2.48
C THR A 313 -3.70 -2.92 -3.03
N PRO A 314 -4.45 -3.07 -4.13
CA PRO A 314 -5.17 -1.94 -4.69
C PRO A 314 -6.17 -1.39 -3.67
N PRO A 315 -6.25 -0.07 -3.57
CA PRO A 315 -5.58 0.98 -4.34
C PRO A 315 -4.33 1.55 -3.64
N SER A 316 -4.05 1.13 -2.43
CA SER A 316 -3.15 1.81 -1.51
C SER A 316 -1.67 1.43 -1.67
N TYR A 317 -1.38 0.30 -2.33
CA TYR A 317 -0.03 -0.20 -2.47
C TYR A 317 0.17 -0.87 -3.84
N MET A 318 0.90 -0.20 -4.75
CA MET A 318 1.01 -0.55 -6.16
C MET A 318 2.46 -0.57 -6.62
N THR A 319 3.22 -1.56 -6.18
CA THR A 319 4.66 -1.69 -6.50
C THR A 319 4.94 -2.58 -7.70
N ASN A 320 4.02 -3.48 -8.03
CA ASN A 320 4.21 -4.54 -9.02
C ASN A 320 5.48 -5.40 -8.74
N ILE A 321 5.83 -5.57 -7.47
CA ILE A 321 7.07 -6.25 -7.06
C ILE A 321 7.17 -7.66 -7.63
N PHE A 322 6.08 -8.41 -7.63
CA PHE A 322 6.04 -9.79 -8.13
C PHE A 322 6.07 -9.85 -9.65
N ARG A 323 5.43 -8.91 -10.34
CA ARG A 323 5.53 -8.80 -11.78
C ARG A 323 6.95 -8.51 -12.23
N ARG A 324 7.60 -7.50 -11.61
CA ARG A 324 8.99 -7.14 -11.91
C ARG A 324 9.95 -8.30 -11.63
N MET A 325 9.73 -9.03 -10.52
CA MET A 325 10.52 -10.23 -10.20
C MET A 325 10.29 -11.34 -11.25
N ALA A 326 9.05 -11.55 -11.70
CA ALA A 326 8.72 -12.56 -12.70
C ALA A 326 9.37 -12.25 -14.06
N GLU A 327 9.32 -11.00 -14.50
CA GLU A 327 9.94 -10.57 -15.76
C GLU A 327 11.46 -10.78 -15.74
N ARG A 328 12.11 -10.43 -14.63
CA ARG A 328 13.57 -10.62 -14.46
C ARG A 328 13.98 -12.09 -14.41
N LEU A 329 13.29 -12.89 -13.61
CA LEU A 329 13.59 -14.32 -13.50
C LEU A 329 13.31 -15.05 -14.81
N ALA A 330 12.25 -14.69 -15.53
CA ALA A 330 11.96 -15.27 -16.85
C ALA A 330 13.04 -14.91 -17.87
N ALA A 331 13.53 -13.66 -17.87
CA ALA A 331 14.66 -13.26 -18.71
C ALA A 331 15.95 -14.04 -18.34
N ALA A 332 16.11 -14.44 -17.09
CA ALA A 332 17.22 -15.28 -16.61
C ALA A 332 16.98 -16.79 -16.81
N GLY A 333 15.91 -17.20 -17.49
CA GLY A 333 15.62 -18.61 -17.79
C GLY A 333 14.87 -19.38 -16.71
N ILE A 334 14.21 -18.71 -15.78
CA ILE A 334 13.43 -19.29 -14.69
C ILE A 334 11.96 -18.89 -14.84
N ALA A 335 11.06 -19.85 -14.99
CA ALA A 335 9.61 -19.60 -15.05
C ALA A 335 9.08 -19.12 -13.70
N VAL A 336 8.04 -18.26 -13.69
CA VAL A 336 7.47 -17.72 -12.46
C VAL A 336 5.95 -17.80 -12.48
N LEU A 337 5.38 -18.42 -11.46
CA LEU A 337 3.95 -18.42 -11.19
C LEU A 337 3.64 -17.42 -10.07
N ARG A 338 2.74 -16.51 -10.37
CA ARG A 338 2.16 -15.54 -9.44
C ARG A 338 0.64 -15.61 -9.53
N TYR A 339 -0.08 -15.41 -8.46
CA TYR A 339 -1.53 -15.61 -8.41
C TYR A 339 -2.22 -14.57 -7.54
N ASP A 340 -3.47 -14.27 -7.86
CA ASP A 340 -4.34 -13.44 -7.03
C ASP A 340 -4.76 -14.24 -5.80
N ASP A 341 -4.68 -13.64 -4.62
CA ASP A 341 -5.20 -14.26 -3.40
C ASP A 341 -6.69 -14.60 -3.55
N ARG A 342 -7.18 -15.57 -2.78
CA ARG A 342 -8.61 -15.92 -2.80
C ARG A 342 -9.49 -14.70 -2.56
N GLY A 343 -10.51 -14.48 -3.40
CA GLY A 343 -11.41 -13.33 -3.33
C GLY A 343 -10.81 -12.01 -3.83
N VAL A 344 -9.62 -12.04 -4.44
CA VAL A 344 -8.95 -10.87 -5.03
C VAL A 344 -8.84 -11.04 -6.54
N GLY A 345 -8.90 -9.95 -7.29
CA GLY A 345 -8.71 -9.93 -8.73
C GLY A 345 -9.64 -10.90 -9.46
N ALA A 346 -9.06 -11.89 -10.15
CA ALA A 346 -9.82 -12.91 -10.87
C ALA A 346 -9.99 -14.22 -10.06
N SER A 347 -9.48 -14.31 -8.84
CA SER A 347 -9.66 -15.45 -7.95
C SER A 347 -11.01 -15.40 -7.25
N THR A 348 -11.68 -16.57 -7.12
CA THR A 348 -12.90 -16.69 -6.34
C THR A 348 -12.59 -17.01 -4.87
N GLY A 349 -13.63 -17.01 -4.02
CA GLY A 349 -13.51 -17.26 -2.58
C GLY A 349 -13.68 -15.97 -1.78
N ASN A 350 -13.22 -15.99 -0.52
CA ASN A 350 -13.31 -14.83 0.37
C ASN A 350 -12.04 -14.74 1.24
N PHE A 351 -11.26 -13.71 1.05
CA PHE A 351 -10.04 -13.47 1.80
C PHE A 351 -10.32 -13.12 3.27
N GLU A 352 -11.34 -12.31 3.54
CA GLU A 352 -11.63 -11.83 4.90
C GLU A 352 -11.96 -12.94 5.90
N SER A 353 -12.49 -14.08 5.41
CA SER A 353 -12.79 -15.25 6.22
C SER A 353 -11.72 -16.33 6.22
N ALA A 354 -10.66 -16.16 5.41
CA ALA A 354 -9.60 -17.15 5.28
C ALA A 354 -8.67 -17.17 6.49
N GLY A 355 -8.33 -18.35 6.98
CA GLY A 355 -7.25 -18.57 7.93
C GLY A 355 -5.89 -18.74 7.23
N LEU A 356 -4.81 -18.78 8.00
CA LEU A 356 -3.46 -19.08 7.49
C LEU A 356 -3.41 -20.41 6.75
N PHE A 357 -4.09 -21.43 7.28
CA PHE A 357 -4.08 -22.77 6.67
C PHE A 357 -4.83 -22.82 5.34
N ASP A 358 -5.83 -21.95 5.15
CA ASP A 358 -6.48 -21.77 3.85
C ASP A 358 -5.50 -21.19 2.83
N LEU A 359 -4.77 -20.11 3.20
CA LEU A 359 -3.78 -19.48 2.34
C LEU A 359 -2.61 -20.41 2.02
N ALA A 360 -2.17 -21.21 3.00
CA ALA A 360 -1.16 -22.25 2.78
C ALA A 360 -1.68 -23.37 1.86
N GLY A 361 -2.98 -23.70 1.94
CA GLY A 361 -3.67 -24.62 1.03
C GLY A 361 -3.64 -24.11 -0.40
N ASP A 362 -3.91 -22.83 -0.61
CA ASP A 362 -3.86 -22.15 -1.90
C ASP A 362 -2.45 -22.21 -2.51
N ALA A 363 -1.45 -21.80 -1.76
CA ALA A 363 -0.06 -21.87 -2.21
C ALA A 363 0.37 -23.31 -2.56
N ARG A 364 -0.08 -24.31 -1.79
CA ARG A 364 0.16 -25.71 -2.09
C ARG A 364 -0.51 -26.17 -3.39
N ALA A 365 -1.75 -25.72 -3.66
CA ALA A 365 -2.45 -26.03 -4.91
C ALA A 365 -1.73 -25.42 -6.11
N MET A 366 -1.26 -24.18 -5.98
CA MET A 366 -0.47 -23.49 -7.00
C MET A 366 0.88 -24.17 -7.24
N ALA A 367 1.61 -24.59 -6.20
CA ALA A 367 2.84 -25.36 -6.32
C ALA A 367 2.61 -26.70 -7.02
N ALA A 368 1.51 -27.39 -6.70
CA ALA A 368 1.14 -28.63 -7.36
C ALA A 368 0.79 -28.44 -8.85
N SER A 369 0.27 -27.29 -9.25
CA SER A 369 0.01 -26.97 -10.66
C SER A 369 1.33 -26.82 -11.45
N LEU A 370 2.35 -26.17 -10.88
CA LEU A 370 3.69 -26.08 -11.47
C LEU A 370 4.30 -27.45 -11.72
N LYS A 371 4.20 -28.38 -10.75
CA LYS A 371 4.74 -29.73 -10.88
C LYS A 371 4.14 -30.52 -12.05
N ARG A 372 2.91 -30.21 -12.45
CA ARG A 372 2.19 -30.86 -13.56
C ARG A 372 2.35 -30.14 -14.89
N HIS A 373 2.89 -28.93 -14.90
CA HIS A 373 2.98 -28.12 -16.11
C HIS A 373 4.03 -28.68 -17.07
N PRO A 374 3.72 -28.88 -18.38
CA PRO A 374 4.61 -29.55 -19.33
C PRO A 374 5.96 -28.82 -19.54
N SER A 375 5.97 -27.51 -19.45
CA SER A 375 7.18 -26.68 -19.62
C SER A 375 8.00 -26.52 -18.34
N ILE A 376 7.60 -27.12 -17.21
CA ILE A 376 8.30 -26.97 -15.93
C ILE A 376 9.06 -28.26 -15.57
N ASP A 377 10.26 -28.09 -15.06
CA ASP A 377 11.04 -29.16 -14.46
C ASP A 377 10.58 -29.34 -13.00
N PRO A 378 9.85 -30.40 -12.67
CA PRO A 378 9.28 -30.59 -11.34
C PRO A 378 10.34 -30.83 -10.25
N SER A 379 11.59 -31.09 -10.63
CA SER A 379 12.72 -31.24 -9.70
C SER A 379 13.41 -29.92 -9.36
N ARG A 380 13.04 -28.81 -10.02
CA ARG A 380 13.64 -27.49 -9.85
C ARG A 380 12.56 -26.42 -9.59
N ILE A 381 11.76 -26.60 -8.55
CA ILE A 381 10.72 -25.64 -8.13
C ILE A 381 11.16 -24.98 -6.82
N ALA A 382 11.20 -23.64 -6.81
CA ALA A 382 11.38 -22.85 -5.60
C ALA A 382 10.07 -22.23 -5.16
N VAL A 383 9.98 -21.95 -3.87
CA VAL A 383 8.96 -21.08 -3.27
C VAL A 383 9.64 -19.81 -2.76
N VAL A 384 9.07 -18.67 -3.06
CA VAL A 384 9.53 -17.33 -2.65
C VAL A 384 8.36 -16.64 -1.97
N GLY A 385 8.49 -16.31 -0.70
CA GLY A 385 7.41 -15.68 0.06
C GLY A 385 7.86 -14.39 0.73
N HIS A 386 6.97 -13.41 0.77
CA HIS A 386 7.16 -12.14 1.45
C HIS A 386 6.34 -12.07 2.73
N SER A 387 6.94 -11.67 3.86
CA SER A 387 6.25 -11.46 5.13
C SER A 387 5.47 -12.73 5.56
N GLU A 388 4.14 -12.69 5.64
CA GLU A 388 3.30 -13.89 5.86
C GLU A 388 3.56 -14.98 4.83
N GLY A 389 3.72 -14.60 3.56
CA GLY A 389 4.08 -15.54 2.49
C GLY A 389 5.42 -16.25 2.74
N ALA A 390 6.36 -15.62 3.47
CA ALA A 390 7.60 -16.25 3.87
C ALA A 390 7.37 -17.38 4.91
N CYS A 391 6.40 -17.19 5.81
CA CYS A 391 5.92 -18.25 6.70
C CYS A 391 5.32 -19.40 5.88
N ILE A 392 4.41 -19.09 4.95
CA ILE A 392 3.78 -20.09 4.08
C ILE A 392 4.82 -20.82 3.21
N ALA A 393 5.79 -20.11 2.63
CA ALA A 393 6.89 -20.72 1.88
C ALA A 393 7.69 -21.70 2.73
N SER A 394 7.99 -21.34 3.98
CA SER A 394 8.68 -22.20 4.93
C SER A 394 7.83 -23.42 5.31
N MET A 395 6.50 -23.23 5.50
CA MET A 395 5.57 -24.35 5.72
C MET A 395 5.62 -25.35 4.56
N LEU A 396 5.50 -24.89 3.33
CA LEU A 396 5.53 -25.74 2.15
C LEU A 396 6.87 -26.47 2.04
N ALA A 397 7.98 -25.76 2.15
CA ALA A 397 9.32 -26.32 2.01
C ALA A 397 9.69 -27.28 3.14
N SER A 398 9.08 -27.15 4.33
CA SER A 398 9.32 -28.04 5.47
C SER A 398 8.70 -29.43 5.30
N VAL A 399 7.58 -29.52 4.54
CA VAL A 399 6.80 -30.77 4.40
C VAL A 399 6.87 -31.37 3.00
N ASP A 400 7.27 -30.61 1.98
CA ASP A 400 7.34 -31.07 0.60
C ASP A 400 8.80 -31.18 0.11
N PRO A 401 9.37 -32.39 0.09
CA PRO A 401 10.77 -32.60 -0.32
C PRO A 401 11.02 -32.34 -1.81
N GLN A 402 9.99 -32.10 -2.61
CA GLN A 402 10.13 -31.72 -4.01
C GLN A 402 10.32 -30.20 -4.21
N ILE A 403 10.19 -29.42 -3.14
CA ILE A 403 10.59 -28.00 -3.18
C ILE A 403 12.14 -27.95 -3.16
N ALA A 404 12.70 -27.50 -4.25
CA ALA A 404 14.15 -27.52 -4.49
C ALA A 404 14.88 -26.29 -3.92
N ALA A 405 14.16 -25.23 -3.56
CA ALA A 405 14.72 -24.03 -2.93
C ALA A 405 13.63 -23.22 -2.22
N CYS A 406 14.01 -22.52 -1.15
CA CYS A 406 13.11 -21.64 -0.38
C CYS A 406 13.72 -20.25 -0.23
N VAL A 407 12.99 -19.20 -0.59
CA VAL A 407 13.39 -17.81 -0.36
C VAL A 407 12.42 -17.17 0.64
N ILE A 408 12.97 -16.65 1.71
CA ILE A 408 12.28 -16.00 2.82
C ILE A 408 12.57 -14.50 2.72
N MET A 409 11.59 -13.71 2.30
CA MET A 409 11.69 -12.27 2.19
C MET A 409 11.00 -11.62 3.39
N ALA A 410 11.75 -10.93 4.25
CA ALA A 410 11.26 -10.26 5.45
C ALA A 410 10.39 -11.18 6.36
N GLY A 411 10.85 -12.41 6.60
CA GLY A 411 10.13 -13.41 7.37
C GLY A 411 10.38 -13.31 8.87
N ALA A 412 9.33 -13.47 9.67
CA ALA A 412 9.42 -13.45 11.13
C ALA A 412 9.93 -14.78 11.71
N SER A 413 10.67 -14.72 12.81
CA SER A 413 11.13 -15.87 13.60
C SER A 413 10.29 -16.13 14.86
N THR A 414 9.18 -15.44 15.02
CA THR A 414 8.26 -15.53 16.16
C THR A 414 6.82 -15.65 15.67
N THR A 415 5.92 -16.04 16.56
CA THR A 415 4.48 -16.09 16.29
C THR A 415 3.93 -14.70 15.98
N LEU A 416 2.86 -14.62 15.20
CA LEU A 416 2.31 -13.33 14.74
C LEU A 416 1.81 -12.46 15.89
N ASP A 417 1.24 -13.02 16.93
CA ASP A 417 0.78 -12.31 18.12
C ASP A 417 1.93 -11.61 18.86
N ALA A 418 3.07 -12.28 18.99
CA ALA A 418 4.29 -11.68 19.55
C ALA A 418 4.87 -10.63 18.61
N LEU A 419 4.89 -10.91 17.30
CA LEU A 419 5.38 -9.99 16.28
C LEU A 419 4.56 -8.69 16.24
N MET A 420 3.23 -8.77 16.32
CA MET A 420 2.35 -7.59 16.33
C MET A 420 2.66 -6.63 17.46
N ILE A 421 2.97 -7.15 18.64
CA ILE A 421 3.37 -6.33 19.78
C ILE A 421 4.77 -5.77 19.55
N GLU A 422 5.71 -6.63 19.14
CA GLU A 422 7.10 -6.24 18.92
C GLU A 422 7.26 -5.13 17.88
N GLN A 423 6.54 -5.21 16.76
CA GLN A 423 6.63 -4.20 15.71
C GLN A 423 6.16 -2.82 16.19
N ILE A 424 5.10 -2.75 17.00
CA ILE A 424 4.60 -1.47 17.52
C ILE A 424 5.54 -0.92 18.61
N GLU A 425 6.06 -1.77 19.49
CA GLU A 425 7.07 -1.38 20.49
C GLU A 425 8.36 -0.87 19.79
N TYR A 426 8.76 -1.49 18.69
CA TYR A 426 9.92 -1.07 17.92
C TYR A 426 9.70 0.28 17.25
N GLN A 427 8.56 0.48 16.58
CA GLN A 427 8.23 1.77 15.97
C GLN A 427 8.16 2.89 16.99
N ALA A 428 7.62 2.64 18.19
CA ALA A 428 7.55 3.63 19.27
C ALA A 428 8.94 4.09 19.78
N THR A 429 9.99 3.32 19.49
CA THR A 429 11.35 3.57 20.00
C THR A 429 12.40 3.75 18.91
N PHE A 430 12.02 3.72 17.65
CA PHE A 430 12.97 3.81 16.53
C PHE A 430 13.37 5.27 16.29
N ASP A 431 14.63 5.60 16.57
CA ASP A 431 15.14 6.99 16.61
C ASP A 431 15.05 7.75 15.29
N GLU A 432 15.06 7.05 14.15
CA GLU A 432 14.94 7.68 12.84
C GLU A 432 13.49 8.04 12.48
N LEU A 433 12.50 7.55 13.23
CA LEU A 433 11.13 8.04 13.13
C LEU A 433 10.98 9.34 13.91
N ASP A 434 10.13 10.24 13.40
CA ASP A 434 9.78 11.46 14.12
C ASP A 434 9.01 11.19 15.43
N GLU A 435 8.97 12.20 16.29
CA GLU A 435 8.32 12.11 17.58
C GLU A 435 6.81 11.80 17.44
N ALA A 436 6.13 12.35 16.42
CA ALA A 436 4.70 12.11 16.21
C ALA A 436 4.41 10.66 15.83
N SER A 437 5.22 10.08 14.94
CA SER A 437 5.11 8.68 14.53
C SER A 437 5.39 7.74 15.70
N ARG A 438 6.43 8.01 16.49
CA ARG A 438 6.74 7.22 17.70
C ARG A 438 5.63 7.32 18.74
N SER A 439 5.10 8.52 18.97
CA SER A 439 3.98 8.73 19.91
C SER A 439 2.73 7.98 19.46
N MET A 440 2.41 8.01 18.16
CA MET A 440 1.26 7.27 17.60
C MET A 440 1.42 5.76 17.78
N ALA A 441 2.60 5.22 17.53
CA ALA A 441 2.86 3.80 17.79
C ALA A 441 2.69 3.46 19.28
N ALA A 442 3.22 4.31 20.19
CA ALA A 442 3.05 4.12 21.62
C ALA A 442 1.58 4.15 22.05
N ASP A 443 0.77 5.06 21.48
CA ASP A 443 -0.66 5.17 21.77
C ASP A 443 -1.46 3.96 21.24
N LEU A 444 -0.99 3.32 20.14
CA LEU A 444 -1.63 2.14 19.55
C LEU A 444 -1.33 0.85 20.34
N LEU A 445 -0.22 0.79 21.04
CA LEU A 445 0.27 -0.42 21.71
C LEU A 445 -0.74 -1.07 22.67
N PRO A 446 -1.50 -0.33 23.53
CA PRO A 446 -2.51 -0.93 24.38
C PRO A 446 -3.63 -1.63 23.60
N ALA A 447 -4.06 -1.03 22.48
CA ALA A 447 -5.11 -1.60 21.63
C ALA A 447 -4.65 -2.89 20.95
N VAL A 448 -3.40 -2.94 20.47
CA VAL A 448 -2.80 -4.14 19.87
C VAL A 448 -2.66 -5.25 20.93
N LYS A 449 -2.19 -4.92 22.13
CA LYS A 449 -2.10 -5.89 23.25
C LYS A 449 -3.48 -6.45 23.62
N GLN A 450 -4.53 -5.61 23.63
CA GLN A 450 -5.89 -6.06 23.90
C GLN A 450 -6.42 -6.97 22.78
N PHE A 451 -6.19 -6.60 21.51
CA PHE A 451 -6.59 -7.43 20.36
C PHE A 451 -5.95 -8.83 20.41
N VAL A 452 -4.65 -8.89 20.69
CA VAL A 452 -3.91 -10.15 20.87
C VAL A 452 -4.49 -10.97 22.04
N GLN A 453 -4.80 -10.30 23.16
CA GLN A 453 -5.38 -10.96 24.33
C GLN A 453 -6.79 -11.52 24.02
N ASP A 454 -7.63 -10.76 23.33
CA ASP A 454 -8.97 -11.19 22.91
C ASP A 454 -8.88 -12.45 22.02
N ALA A 455 -7.91 -12.46 21.11
CA ALA A 455 -7.67 -13.64 20.26
C ALA A 455 -7.24 -14.88 21.08
N ARG A 456 -6.34 -14.70 22.06
CA ARG A 456 -5.88 -15.77 22.97
C ARG A 456 -7.02 -16.32 23.83
N ASP A 457 -7.88 -15.45 24.32
CA ASP A 457 -9.02 -15.83 25.18
C ASP A 457 -10.18 -16.45 24.39
N GLY A 458 -10.09 -16.54 23.08
CA GLY A 458 -11.18 -17.05 22.24
C GLY A 458 -12.38 -16.11 22.16
N LYS A 459 -12.23 -14.84 22.56
CA LYS A 459 -13.27 -13.82 22.50
C LYS A 459 -13.32 -13.16 21.13
N GLY A 460 -14.46 -12.52 20.78
CA GLY A 460 -14.50 -11.59 19.66
C GLY A 460 -13.69 -10.33 20.00
N SER A 461 -13.06 -9.72 18.98
CA SER A 461 -12.32 -8.46 19.22
C SER A 461 -13.26 -7.35 19.66
N SER A 462 -12.93 -6.70 20.78
CA SER A 462 -13.63 -5.51 21.30
C SER A 462 -13.05 -4.21 20.72
N VAL A 463 -11.87 -4.27 20.10
CA VAL A 463 -11.07 -3.08 19.74
C VAL A 463 -10.89 -2.92 18.24
N VAL A 464 -10.66 -4.01 17.52
CA VAL A 464 -10.39 -3.98 16.08
C VAL A 464 -11.21 -5.08 15.38
N PRO A 465 -12.00 -4.75 14.33
CA PRO A 465 -12.56 -5.79 13.46
C PRO A 465 -11.41 -6.52 12.76
N GLY A 466 -11.29 -7.80 12.96
CA GLY A 466 -10.23 -8.60 12.36
C GLY A 466 -10.60 -10.07 12.29
N ASN A 467 -9.91 -10.80 11.43
CA ASN A 467 -10.05 -12.25 11.32
C ASN A 467 -9.29 -12.94 12.47
N LEU A 468 -9.98 -13.16 13.58
CA LEU A 468 -9.40 -13.82 14.75
C LEU A 468 -9.02 -15.28 14.48
N GLN A 469 -9.65 -15.97 13.52
CA GLN A 469 -9.24 -17.31 13.10
C GLN A 469 -7.83 -17.24 12.50
N TRP A 470 -7.59 -16.33 11.58
CA TRP A 470 -6.29 -16.09 10.97
C TRP A 470 -5.20 -15.84 12.03
N LEU A 471 -5.46 -14.96 12.99
CA LEU A 471 -4.50 -14.69 14.07
C LEU A 471 -4.26 -15.93 14.95
N ARG A 472 -5.32 -16.67 15.34
CA ARG A 472 -5.19 -17.88 16.16
C ARG A 472 -4.43 -19.00 15.45
N GLU A 473 -4.60 -19.16 14.15
CA GLU A 473 -3.84 -20.12 13.36
C GLU A 473 -2.36 -19.75 13.30
N HIS A 474 -2.04 -18.46 13.16
CA HIS A 474 -0.65 -17.97 13.23
C HIS A 474 0.00 -18.18 14.62
N MET A 475 -0.77 -18.13 15.70
CA MET A 475 -0.26 -18.45 17.05
C MET A 475 0.14 -19.91 17.22
N GLN A 476 -0.34 -20.81 16.36
CA GLN A 476 -0.01 -22.24 16.40
C GLN A 476 1.26 -22.56 15.61
N ILE A 477 1.80 -21.60 14.88
CA ILE A 477 2.95 -21.81 14.03
C ILE A 477 4.24 -21.57 14.84
N ASP A 478 5.20 -22.46 14.68
CA ASP A 478 6.58 -22.27 15.09
C ASP A 478 7.45 -21.98 13.86
N PRO A 479 7.71 -20.71 13.52
CA PRO A 479 8.50 -20.37 12.33
C PRO A 479 9.95 -20.90 12.40
N VAL A 480 10.52 -20.93 13.59
CA VAL A 480 11.86 -21.50 13.83
C VAL A 480 11.87 -23.00 13.58
N GLY A 481 10.89 -23.73 14.12
CA GLY A 481 10.72 -25.16 13.89
C GLY A 481 10.49 -25.52 12.44
N GLN A 482 9.71 -24.71 11.72
CA GLN A 482 9.49 -24.87 10.29
C GLN A 482 10.80 -24.74 9.50
N VAL A 483 11.54 -23.66 9.69
CA VAL A 483 12.80 -23.43 8.97
C VAL A 483 13.84 -24.50 9.32
N ARG A 484 13.88 -24.99 10.54
CA ARG A 484 14.72 -26.17 10.94
C ARG A 484 14.38 -27.44 10.16
N ALA A 485 13.13 -27.60 9.74
CA ALA A 485 12.69 -28.76 8.96
C ALA A 485 12.99 -28.64 7.46
N VAL A 486 13.25 -27.44 6.94
CA VAL A 486 13.56 -27.21 5.53
C VAL A 486 14.92 -27.83 5.18
N ARG A 487 14.93 -28.76 4.20
CA ARG A 487 16.15 -29.42 3.71
C ARG A 487 16.71 -28.78 2.44
N ALA A 488 15.87 -28.10 1.68
CA ALA A 488 16.25 -27.36 0.50
C ALA A 488 17.19 -26.18 0.85
N PRO A 489 18.02 -25.71 -0.08
CA PRO A 489 18.73 -24.44 0.06
C PRO A 489 17.79 -23.29 0.44
N ILE A 490 18.24 -22.42 1.35
CA ILE A 490 17.47 -21.27 1.84
C ILE A 490 18.23 -19.98 1.52
N LEU A 491 17.51 -19.01 0.96
CA LEU A 491 17.92 -17.60 0.94
C LEU A 491 16.99 -16.81 1.86
N ILE A 492 17.55 -15.99 2.73
CA ILE A 492 16.79 -15.02 3.54
C ILE A 492 17.21 -13.63 3.08
N VAL A 493 16.23 -12.80 2.72
CA VAL A 493 16.45 -11.40 2.32
C VAL A 493 15.74 -10.49 3.29
N GLN A 494 16.45 -9.51 3.84
CA GLN A 494 15.93 -8.64 4.91
C GLN A 494 16.33 -7.19 4.70
N GLY A 495 15.36 -6.28 4.79
CA GLY A 495 15.61 -4.84 4.82
C GLY A 495 16.16 -4.39 6.18
N GLU A 496 17.16 -3.51 6.20
CA GLU A 496 17.75 -3.01 7.46
C GLU A 496 16.88 -1.95 8.15
N LYS A 497 15.96 -1.35 7.43
CA LYS A 497 14.98 -0.38 7.95
C LYS A 497 13.57 -0.98 8.04
N ASP A 498 13.50 -2.30 8.17
CA ASP A 498 12.22 -2.99 8.35
C ASP A 498 11.66 -2.72 9.75
N LEU A 499 10.54 -2.00 9.80
CA LEU A 499 9.86 -1.64 11.04
C LEU A 499 8.75 -2.63 11.43
N LYS A 500 8.46 -3.62 10.57
CA LYS A 500 7.44 -4.65 10.83
C LYS A 500 8.04 -5.95 11.33
N VAL A 501 9.14 -6.38 10.69
CA VAL A 501 9.91 -7.56 11.07
C VAL A 501 11.35 -7.11 11.29
N LYS A 502 11.75 -6.98 12.55
CA LYS A 502 13.10 -6.49 12.89
C LYS A 502 14.18 -7.29 12.19
N PRO A 503 15.27 -6.65 11.74
CA PRO A 503 16.32 -7.32 10.97
C PRO A 503 16.95 -8.55 11.64
N TYR A 504 16.91 -8.67 12.98
CA TYR A 504 17.48 -9.81 13.69
C TYR A 504 16.75 -11.14 13.42
N HIS A 505 15.46 -11.09 13.01
CA HIS A 505 14.69 -12.29 12.67
C HIS A 505 15.36 -13.11 11.57
N ALA A 506 16.00 -12.46 10.60
CA ALA A 506 16.73 -13.13 9.53
C ALA A 506 17.86 -13.99 10.08
N GLU A 507 18.61 -13.49 11.07
CA GLU A 507 19.72 -14.23 11.69
C GLU A 507 19.23 -15.41 12.52
N VAL A 508 18.12 -15.22 13.26
CA VAL A 508 17.50 -16.29 14.05
C VAL A 508 17.05 -17.45 13.15
N LEU A 509 16.36 -17.13 12.04
CA LEU A 509 15.94 -18.16 11.07
C LEU A 509 17.14 -18.85 10.42
N ALA A 510 18.15 -18.09 10.02
CA ALA A 510 19.37 -18.65 9.41
C ALA A 510 20.10 -19.59 10.36
N GLU A 511 20.28 -19.18 11.61
CA GLU A 511 20.92 -20.00 12.63
C GLU A 511 20.10 -21.26 12.94
N ALA A 512 18.76 -21.14 13.01
CA ALA A 512 17.88 -22.27 13.21
C ALA A 512 18.06 -23.35 12.11
N ALA A 513 18.09 -22.93 10.84
CA ALA A 513 18.32 -23.84 9.72
C ALA A 513 19.72 -24.49 9.77
N ARG A 514 20.76 -23.68 10.02
CA ARG A 514 22.16 -24.16 10.11
C ARG A 514 22.35 -25.15 11.27
N SER A 515 21.81 -24.84 12.44
CA SER A 515 21.84 -25.72 13.62
C SER A 515 21.12 -27.04 13.39
N ALA A 516 20.13 -27.08 12.49
CA ALA A 516 19.45 -28.29 12.06
C ALA A 516 20.18 -29.06 10.95
N GLY A 517 21.39 -28.60 10.58
CA GLY A 517 22.26 -29.26 9.61
C GLY A 517 22.09 -28.81 8.15
N ASN A 518 21.26 -27.78 7.87
CA ASN A 518 21.18 -27.20 6.53
C ASN A 518 22.43 -26.35 6.26
N ARG A 519 23.31 -26.82 5.36
CA ARG A 519 24.56 -26.14 5.00
C ARG A 519 24.41 -25.10 3.88
N SER A 520 23.24 -25.02 3.28
CA SER A 520 22.96 -24.14 2.12
C SER A 520 22.03 -23.00 2.53
N VAL A 521 22.46 -22.19 3.50
CA VAL A 521 21.70 -21.05 4.03
C VAL A 521 22.48 -19.76 3.78
N ALA A 522 21.90 -18.87 2.97
CA ALA A 522 22.41 -17.53 2.69
C ALA A 522 21.50 -16.47 3.32
N VAL A 523 22.10 -15.37 3.79
CA VAL A 523 21.39 -14.19 4.28
C VAL A 523 21.88 -12.99 3.49
N VAL A 524 20.97 -12.18 2.98
CA VAL A 524 21.25 -10.90 2.33
C VAL A 524 20.53 -9.81 3.09
N ARG A 525 21.26 -8.83 3.58
CA ARG A 525 20.72 -7.62 4.22
C ARG A 525 20.83 -6.47 3.24
N LEU A 526 19.72 -5.76 3.08
CA LEU A 526 19.61 -4.63 2.17
C LEU A 526 19.63 -3.33 2.96
N PRO A 527 20.68 -2.51 2.83
CA PRO A 527 20.77 -1.24 3.56
C PRO A 527 19.66 -0.28 3.09
N ASN A 528 19.22 0.61 3.98
CA ASN A 528 18.20 1.63 3.70
C ASN A 528 16.92 1.08 3.03
N THR A 529 16.48 -0.10 3.45
CA THR A 529 15.38 -0.84 2.84
C THR A 529 14.30 -1.16 3.86
N THR A 530 13.05 -0.85 3.53
CA THR A 530 11.85 -1.10 4.37
C THR A 530 11.43 -2.57 4.34
N HIS A 531 10.33 -2.88 5.06
CA HIS A 531 9.68 -4.20 5.04
C HIS A 531 9.19 -4.62 3.65
N GLU A 532 8.65 -3.68 2.91
CA GLU A 532 8.14 -3.87 1.55
C GLU A 532 9.24 -3.79 0.48
N PHE A 533 10.50 -3.78 0.90
CA PHE A 533 11.67 -3.61 0.05
C PHE A 533 11.70 -2.28 -0.73
N LEU A 534 11.02 -1.26 -0.21
CA LEU A 534 11.11 0.10 -0.72
C LEU A 534 12.35 0.80 -0.16
N GLU A 535 12.79 1.83 -0.86
CA GLU A 535 13.85 2.70 -0.36
C GLU A 535 13.40 3.43 0.91
N TRP A 536 14.27 3.45 1.90
CA TRP A 536 14.02 4.22 3.13
C TRP A 536 14.02 5.72 2.82
N PRO A 537 12.97 6.46 3.18
CA PRO A 537 12.85 7.87 2.78
C PRO A 537 13.70 8.83 3.61
N TYR A 538 14.07 8.45 4.84
CA TYR A 538 14.68 9.38 5.79
C TYR A 538 16.20 9.42 5.64
N GLY A 539 16.72 10.64 5.49
CA GLY A 539 18.16 10.82 5.33
C GLY A 539 18.75 10.23 4.04
N ASN A 540 17.92 9.85 3.07
CA ASN A 540 18.34 9.34 1.76
C ASN A 540 18.28 10.46 0.71
N PRO A 541 19.42 11.04 0.27
CA PRO A 541 19.42 12.13 -0.72
C PRO A 541 18.91 11.70 -2.10
N GLY A 542 18.90 10.38 -2.38
CA GLY A 542 18.43 9.82 -3.64
C GLY A 542 16.97 9.40 -3.63
N PHE A 543 16.27 9.55 -2.50
CA PHE A 543 14.84 9.21 -2.41
C PHE A 543 14.01 10.14 -3.30
N ASP A 544 13.19 9.56 -4.15
CA ASP A 544 12.24 10.30 -4.98
C ASP A 544 10.84 10.25 -4.35
N PRO A 545 10.35 11.35 -3.79
CA PRO A 545 9.01 11.37 -3.20
C PRO A 545 7.87 11.28 -4.24
N MET A 546 8.17 11.41 -5.55
CA MET A 546 7.21 11.15 -6.63
C MET A 546 7.16 9.67 -7.03
N ASP A 547 8.16 8.89 -6.61
CA ASP A 547 8.18 7.42 -6.73
C ASP A 547 8.46 6.78 -5.35
N PRO A 548 7.57 7.00 -4.36
CA PRO A 548 7.77 6.48 -3.01
C PRO A 548 7.65 4.95 -2.95
N MET A 549 7.14 4.33 -4.02
CA MET A 549 7.00 2.88 -4.16
C MET A 549 8.18 2.24 -4.90
N ARG A 550 9.30 2.95 -5.03
CA ARG A 550 10.50 2.44 -5.69
C ARG A 550 11.13 1.31 -4.88
N ILE A 551 11.12 0.12 -5.48
CA ILE A 551 11.72 -1.07 -4.89
C ILE A 551 13.23 -1.01 -5.08
N VAL A 552 13.98 -1.37 -4.05
CA VAL A 552 15.45 -1.43 -4.13
C VAL A 552 15.90 -2.51 -5.11
N GLU A 553 16.79 -2.16 -6.02
CA GLU A 553 17.29 -3.06 -7.06
C GLU A 553 18.01 -4.28 -6.47
N GLY A 554 18.68 -4.11 -5.34
CA GLY A 554 19.39 -5.19 -4.63
C GLY A 554 18.51 -6.38 -4.22
N LEU A 555 17.19 -6.19 -4.07
CA LEU A 555 16.27 -7.31 -3.87
C LEU A 555 16.26 -8.26 -5.06
N PHE A 556 16.06 -7.70 -6.23
CA PHE A 556 15.98 -8.49 -7.47
C PHE A 556 17.32 -9.18 -7.77
N GLU A 557 18.42 -8.45 -7.63
CA GLU A 557 19.78 -8.99 -7.82
C GLU A 557 20.08 -10.16 -6.87
N ALA A 558 19.67 -10.03 -5.61
CA ALA A 558 19.88 -11.07 -4.60
C ALA A 558 19.10 -12.35 -4.95
N VAL A 559 17.79 -12.22 -5.23
CA VAL A 559 16.92 -13.35 -5.50
C VAL A 559 17.27 -14.01 -6.83
N GLU A 560 17.38 -13.23 -7.91
CA GLU A 560 17.75 -13.71 -9.25
C GLU A 560 19.13 -14.42 -9.22
N GLY A 561 20.17 -13.71 -8.76
CA GLY A 561 21.52 -14.26 -8.75
C GLY A 561 21.65 -15.52 -7.90
N TRP A 562 20.91 -15.60 -6.79
CA TRP A 562 20.92 -16.81 -5.95
C TRP A 562 20.19 -17.98 -6.60
N LEU A 563 19.01 -17.76 -7.20
CA LEU A 563 18.22 -18.81 -7.88
C LEU A 563 18.93 -19.33 -9.14
N VAL A 564 19.51 -18.45 -9.95
CA VAL A 564 20.31 -18.84 -11.14
C VAL A 564 21.44 -19.79 -10.75
N ARG A 565 22.19 -19.47 -9.68
CA ARG A 565 23.23 -20.36 -9.17
C ARG A 565 22.68 -21.68 -8.61
N THR A 566 21.60 -21.61 -7.83
CA THR A 566 20.97 -22.78 -7.18
C THR A 566 20.44 -23.77 -8.20
N PHE A 567 19.78 -23.27 -9.24
CA PHE A 567 19.22 -24.08 -10.32
C PHE A 567 20.21 -24.39 -11.45
N ARG A 568 21.42 -23.83 -11.40
CA ARG A 568 22.44 -23.97 -12.43
C ARG A 568 21.91 -23.62 -13.81
N VAL A 569 21.18 -22.52 -13.92
CA VAL A 569 20.71 -21.98 -15.19
C VAL A 569 21.94 -21.47 -15.97
N LYS A 570 22.04 -21.86 -17.27
CA LYS A 570 23.16 -21.51 -18.13
C LYS A 570 22.90 -20.23 -18.91
#